data_41a057562da38012fe79bd91f2fe26b1
#
_entry.id   41a057562da38012fe79bd91f2fe26b1
#
_cell.length_a   1.000
_cell.length_b   1.000
_cell.length_c   1.000
_cell.angle_alpha   90.00
_cell.angle_beta   90.00
_cell.angle_gamma   90.00
#
_symmetry.space_group_name_H-M   'P 1'
#
loop_
_entity.id
_entity.type
_entity.pdbx_description
1 polymer ?
#
loop_
_entity_poly.entity_id
_entity_poly.type
_entity_poly.pdbx_seq_one_letter_code
_entity_poly.pdbx_strand_id
1 'polypeptide(L)'
;MKHLQYKGYTGSIEYSRDDDVLFGKVLGIKGLISYEGKTGKELENDFREAVDTYLSECKTSGIAPERPFKGSFNVRVSPELHQKAVLLAMEDKISLNHFVAESIREHINKVTGNRL
;
A
#
# COMPACT_ATOMS: atom_id res chain seq x y z
N MET A 1 -3.85 -4.77 -15.21
CA MET A 1 -3.17 -4.16 -14.08
C MET A 1 -4.04 -3.13 -13.40
N LYS A 2 -4.15 -3.17 -12.08
CA LYS A 2 -5.11 -2.34 -11.35
C LYS A 2 -4.46 -1.15 -10.64
N HIS A 3 -3.18 -0.92 -10.89
CA HIS A 3 -2.43 0.16 -10.25
C HIS A 3 -1.22 0.55 -11.10
N LEU A 4 -0.67 1.71 -10.79
CA LEU A 4 0.51 2.24 -11.46
C LEU A 4 1.76 1.97 -10.61
N GLN A 5 2.91 1.86 -11.25
CA GLN A 5 4.19 1.67 -10.55
C GLN A 5 5.27 2.51 -11.21
N TYR A 6 6.09 3.14 -10.38
CA TYR A 6 7.22 3.95 -10.84
C TYR A 6 8.19 4.20 -9.70
N LYS A 7 9.47 3.87 -9.92
CA LYS A 7 10.55 4.10 -8.95
C LYS A 7 10.25 3.56 -7.55
N GLY A 8 9.60 2.40 -7.48
CA GLY A 8 9.24 1.78 -6.21
C GLY A 8 7.96 2.30 -5.58
N TYR A 9 7.29 3.26 -6.20
CA TYR A 9 6.02 3.79 -5.73
C TYR A 9 4.86 3.17 -6.49
N THR A 10 3.78 2.89 -5.77
CA THR A 10 2.57 2.31 -6.32
C THR A 10 1.46 3.35 -6.23
N GLY A 11 0.74 3.55 -7.32
CA GLY A 11 -0.34 4.51 -7.38
C GLY A 11 -1.68 3.85 -7.71
N SER A 12 -2.76 4.37 -7.13
CA SER A 12 -4.10 3.91 -7.41
C SER A 12 -4.62 4.47 -8.74
N ILE A 13 -5.64 3.81 -9.27
CA ILE A 13 -6.36 4.27 -10.46
C ILE A 13 -7.83 4.32 -10.08
N GLU A 14 -8.40 5.52 -10.07
CA GLU A 14 -9.78 5.75 -9.69
C GLU A 14 -10.46 6.63 -10.72
N TYR A 15 -11.76 6.58 -10.79
CA TYR A 15 -12.53 7.37 -11.74
C TYR A 15 -13.57 8.21 -11.01
N SER A 16 -13.60 9.51 -11.30
CA SER A 16 -14.64 10.41 -10.83
C SER A 16 -15.66 10.62 -11.93
N ARG A 17 -16.84 10.08 -11.72
CA ARG A 17 -17.93 10.21 -12.68
C ARG A 17 -18.40 11.65 -12.82
N ASP A 18 -18.45 12.38 -11.70
CA ASP A 18 -18.93 13.76 -11.67
C ASP A 18 -18.01 14.69 -12.45
N ASP A 19 -16.72 14.51 -12.34
CA ASP A 19 -15.73 15.35 -13.00
C ASP A 19 -15.23 14.76 -14.32
N ASP A 20 -15.62 13.52 -14.61
CA ASP A 20 -15.18 12.78 -15.79
C ASP A 20 -13.65 12.79 -15.91
N VAL A 21 -12.99 12.40 -14.84
CA VAL A 21 -11.54 12.42 -14.76
C VAL A 21 -11.05 11.16 -14.05
N LEU A 22 -9.91 10.65 -14.49
CA LEU A 22 -9.19 9.60 -13.78
C LEU A 22 -8.28 10.27 -12.75
N PHE A 23 -8.16 9.68 -11.59
CA PHE A 23 -7.30 10.22 -10.55
C PHE A 23 -6.76 9.11 -9.68
N GLY A 24 -5.83 9.44 -8.81
CA GLY A 24 -5.29 8.48 -7.87
C GLY A 24 -4.34 9.12 -6.89
N LYS A 25 -3.78 8.29 -6.04
CA LYS A 25 -2.80 8.70 -5.04
C LYS A 25 -1.75 7.62 -4.86
N VAL A 26 -0.58 8.02 -4.41
CA VAL A 26 0.48 7.08 -4.06
C VAL A 26 0.07 6.35 -2.78
N LEU A 27 0.19 5.03 -2.81
CA LEU A 27 -0.21 4.16 -1.72
C LEU A 27 0.97 3.83 -0.79
N GLY A 28 0.67 3.52 0.46
CA GLY A 28 1.69 3.03 1.39
C GLY A 28 2.60 4.08 1.99
N ILE A 29 2.26 5.36 1.87
CA ILE A 29 3.00 6.45 2.50
C ILE A 29 2.04 7.29 3.35
N LYS A 30 2.58 8.08 4.28
CA LYS A 30 1.78 8.97 5.12
C LYS A 30 1.40 10.25 4.41
N GLY A 31 2.29 10.78 3.60
CA GLY A 31 2.05 11.98 2.83
C GLY A 31 1.01 11.78 1.72
N LEU A 32 0.50 12.87 1.20
CA LEU A 32 -0.44 12.82 0.10
C LEU A 32 0.26 13.24 -1.19
N ILE A 33 0.35 12.31 -2.12
CA ILE A 33 0.83 12.58 -3.48
C ILE A 33 -0.31 12.12 -4.40
N SER A 34 -0.97 13.06 -5.03
CA SER A 34 -2.10 12.80 -5.90
C SER A 34 -1.82 13.25 -7.32
N TYR A 35 -2.59 12.72 -8.25
CA TYR A 35 -2.42 12.97 -9.68
C TYR A 35 -3.73 12.71 -10.40
N GLU A 36 -3.87 13.23 -11.60
CA GLU A 36 -5.08 13.06 -12.39
C GLU A 36 -4.81 13.15 -13.89
N GLY A 37 -5.78 12.73 -14.67
CA GLY A 37 -5.72 12.82 -16.13
C GLY A 37 -7.05 12.41 -16.75
N LYS A 38 -7.30 12.86 -17.97
CA LYS A 38 -8.53 12.52 -18.69
C LYS A 38 -8.42 11.17 -19.40
N THR A 39 -7.22 10.70 -19.63
CA THR A 39 -6.97 9.40 -20.24
C THR A 39 -5.99 8.61 -19.37
N GLY A 40 -5.91 7.32 -19.60
CA GLY A 40 -4.96 6.48 -18.86
C GLY A 40 -3.53 6.96 -19.04
N LYS A 41 -3.18 7.39 -20.25
CA LYS A 41 -1.83 7.87 -20.53
C LYS A 41 -1.53 9.17 -19.79
N GLU A 42 -2.49 10.10 -19.77
CA GLU A 42 -2.33 11.35 -19.02
C GLU A 42 -2.21 11.08 -17.54
N LEU A 43 -3.01 10.16 -17.01
CA LEU A 43 -2.94 9.77 -15.62
C LEU A 43 -1.56 9.23 -15.27
N GLU A 44 -1.04 8.33 -16.08
CA GLU A 44 0.27 7.73 -15.83
C GLU A 44 1.39 8.76 -15.91
N ASN A 45 1.32 9.66 -16.88
CA ASN A 45 2.32 10.73 -17.00
C ASN A 45 2.30 11.64 -15.79
N ASP A 46 1.10 12.00 -15.31
CA ASP A 46 0.96 12.86 -14.13
C ASP A 46 1.42 12.14 -12.86
N PHE A 47 1.15 10.85 -12.75
CA PHE A 47 1.67 10.04 -11.65
C PHE A 47 3.19 10.06 -11.60
N ARG A 48 3.86 9.81 -12.74
CA ARG A 48 5.31 9.81 -12.80
C ARG A 48 5.90 11.18 -12.47
N GLU A 49 5.29 12.23 -12.99
CA GLU A 49 5.72 13.59 -12.69
C GLU A 49 5.56 13.92 -11.21
N ALA A 50 4.45 13.50 -10.61
CA ALA A 50 4.20 13.71 -9.19
C ALA A 50 5.25 13.00 -8.32
N VAL A 51 5.61 11.76 -8.67
CA VAL A 51 6.67 11.02 -7.96
C VAL A 51 8.01 11.72 -8.12
N ASP A 52 8.37 12.12 -9.35
CA ASP A 52 9.63 12.79 -9.61
C ASP A 52 9.73 14.12 -8.86
N THR A 53 8.63 14.89 -8.84
CA THR A 53 8.57 16.15 -8.10
C THR A 53 8.78 15.91 -6.60
N TYR A 54 8.10 14.91 -6.05
CA TYR A 54 8.26 14.56 -4.65
C TYR A 54 9.71 14.21 -4.31
N LEU A 55 10.34 13.36 -5.11
CA LEU A 55 11.72 12.95 -4.90
C LEU A 55 12.69 14.13 -5.00
N SER A 56 12.44 15.02 -5.96
CA SER A 56 13.25 16.22 -6.15
C SER A 56 13.12 17.18 -4.97
N GLU A 57 11.91 17.37 -4.46
CA GLU A 57 11.66 18.22 -3.30
C GLU A 57 12.32 17.67 -2.04
N CYS A 58 12.27 16.34 -1.85
CA CYS A 58 12.95 15.70 -0.73
C CYS A 58 14.45 15.93 -0.78
N LYS A 59 15.04 15.80 -1.96
CA LYS A 59 16.47 16.01 -2.16
C LYS A 59 16.87 17.46 -1.87
N THR A 60 16.08 18.40 -2.34
CA THR A 60 16.33 19.84 -2.13
C THR A 60 16.23 20.21 -0.65
N SER A 61 15.24 19.61 0.06
CA SER A 61 15.03 19.90 1.47
C SER A 61 15.91 19.08 2.42
N GLY A 62 16.70 18.16 1.88
CA GLY A 62 17.54 17.29 2.70
C GLY A 62 16.76 16.26 3.51
N ILE A 63 15.56 15.93 3.08
CA ILE A 63 14.68 14.98 3.77
C ILE A 63 14.67 13.66 2.99
N ALA A 64 14.80 12.54 3.71
CA ALA A 64 14.72 11.23 3.07
C ALA A 64 13.28 10.97 2.60
N PRO A 65 13.09 10.49 1.36
CA PRO A 65 11.75 10.14 0.89
C PRO A 65 11.13 9.02 1.72
N GLU A 66 9.81 9.04 1.87
CA GLU A 66 9.12 7.95 2.53
C GLU A 66 9.25 6.67 1.71
N ARG A 67 9.46 5.56 2.39
CA ARG A 67 9.47 4.23 1.78
C ARG A 67 8.05 3.66 1.83
N PRO A 68 7.43 3.36 0.69
CA PRO A 68 6.11 2.73 0.70
C PRO A 68 6.17 1.34 1.32
N PHE A 69 5.11 0.97 2.03
CA PHE A 69 4.96 -0.39 2.55
C PHE A 69 6.15 -0.84 3.40
N LYS A 70 6.30 -0.19 4.56
CA LYS A 70 7.46 -0.40 5.45
C LYS A 70 7.53 -1.79 6.09
N GLY A 71 6.51 -2.62 5.91
CA GLY A 71 6.46 -3.93 6.55
C GLY A 71 5.86 -3.91 7.93
N SER A 72 5.33 -2.76 8.36
CA SER A 72 4.69 -2.62 9.67
C SER A 72 3.41 -1.82 9.52
N PHE A 73 2.32 -2.34 10.07
CA PHE A 73 1.03 -1.65 10.08
C PHE A 73 0.18 -2.17 11.23
N ASN A 74 -0.80 -1.38 11.64
CA ASN A 74 -1.69 -1.73 12.74
C ASN A 74 -3.02 -2.26 12.20
N VAL A 75 -3.52 -3.30 12.84
CA VAL A 75 -4.82 -3.89 12.52
C VAL A 75 -5.69 -3.89 13.77
N ARG A 76 -6.94 -3.47 13.61
CA ARG A 76 -7.91 -3.51 14.69
C ARG A 76 -8.81 -4.72 14.49
N VAL A 77 -8.90 -5.57 15.50
CA VAL A 77 -9.75 -6.77 15.49
C VAL A 77 -10.64 -6.79 16.71
N SER A 78 -11.63 -7.68 16.72
CA SER A 78 -12.47 -7.84 17.90
C SER A 78 -11.67 -8.44 19.06
N PRO A 79 -12.06 -8.17 20.32
CA PRO A 79 -11.41 -8.79 21.47
C PRO A 79 -11.41 -10.32 21.40
N GLU A 80 -12.48 -10.90 20.90
CA GLU A 80 -12.60 -12.35 20.76
C GLU A 80 -11.57 -12.91 19.78
N LEU A 81 -11.41 -12.26 18.63
CA LEU A 81 -10.44 -12.67 17.63
C LEU A 81 -9.01 -12.50 18.15
N HIS A 82 -8.74 -11.42 18.87
CA HIS A 82 -7.45 -11.18 19.51
C HIS A 82 -7.10 -12.32 20.47
N GLN A 83 -8.05 -12.67 21.35
CA GLN A 83 -7.85 -13.75 22.32
C GLN A 83 -7.54 -15.07 21.64
N LYS A 84 -8.32 -15.45 20.64
CA LYS A 84 -8.13 -16.69 19.91
C LYS A 84 -6.77 -16.76 19.23
N ALA A 85 -6.35 -15.66 18.64
CA ALA A 85 -5.04 -15.58 17.96
C ALA A 85 -3.91 -15.78 18.97
N VAL A 86 -3.99 -15.14 20.14
CA VAL A 86 -2.99 -15.29 21.20
C VAL A 86 -2.91 -16.74 21.68
N LEU A 87 -4.06 -17.35 21.94
CA LEU A 87 -4.09 -18.73 22.45
C LEU A 87 -3.53 -19.73 21.44
N LEU A 88 -3.87 -19.57 20.17
CA LEU A 88 -3.36 -20.45 19.13
C LEU A 88 -1.85 -20.28 18.92
N ALA A 89 -1.38 -19.04 18.96
CA ALA A 89 0.06 -18.76 18.86
C ALA A 89 0.82 -19.44 19.99
N MET A 90 0.28 -19.38 21.23
CA MET A 90 0.87 -20.03 22.39
C MET A 90 0.92 -21.55 22.22
N GLU A 91 -0.14 -22.15 21.72
CA GLU A 91 -0.19 -23.59 21.47
C GLU A 91 0.89 -24.02 20.49
N ASP A 92 1.10 -23.22 19.44
CA ASP A 92 2.12 -23.49 18.42
C ASP A 92 3.51 -23.05 18.84
N LYS A 93 3.65 -22.45 20.01
CA LYS A 93 4.93 -21.95 20.54
C LYS A 93 5.59 -20.94 19.63
N ILE A 94 4.79 -20.06 19.03
CA ILE A 94 5.26 -18.97 18.18
C ILE A 94 4.76 -17.64 18.75
N SER A 95 5.38 -16.54 18.32
CA SER A 95 4.93 -15.21 18.72
C SER A 95 3.61 -14.87 18.05
N LEU A 96 2.85 -13.96 18.66
CA LEU A 96 1.62 -13.45 18.04
C LEU A 96 1.94 -12.80 16.70
N ASN A 97 3.04 -12.06 16.64
CA ASN A 97 3.48 -11.43 15.39
C ASN A 97 3.71 -12.47 14.28
N HIS A 98 4.39 -13.55 14.61
CA HIS A 98 4.63 -14.63 13.64
C HIS A 98 3.32 -15.30 13.20
N PHE A 99 2.43 -15.54 14.15
CA PHE A 99 1.11 -16.13 13.86
C PHE A 99 0.32 -15.26 12.88
N VAL A 100 0.28 -13.94 13.13
CA VAL A 100 -0.44 -13.00 12.28
C VAL A 100 0.19 -12.93 10.89
N ALA A 101 1.52 -12.84 10.81
CA ALA A 101 2.24 -12.77 9.53
C ALA A 101 1.98 -14.01 8.68
N GLU A 102 2.01 -15.19 9.28
CA GLU A 102 1.72 -16.43 8.57
C GLU A 102 0.26 -16.50 8.12
N SER A 103 -0.66 -16.04 8.96
CA SER A 103 -2.08 -16.00 8.61
C SER A 103 -2.33 -15.11 7.39
N ILE A 104 -1.68 -13.96 7.33
CA ILE A 104 -1.76 -13.05 6.18
C ILE A 104 -1.20 -13.73 4.93
N ARG A 105 -0.04 -14.36 5.06
CA ARG A 105 0.62 -15.05 3.94
C ARG A 105 -0.27 -16.15 3.38
N GLU A 106 -0.82 -16.99 4.25
CA GLU A 106 -1.70 -18.08 3.83
C GLU A 106 -2.95 -17.56 3.12
N HIS A 107 -3.55 -16.49 3.66
CA HIS A 107 -4.74 -15.92 3.04
C HIS A 107 -4.44 -15.33 1.66
N ILE A 108 -3.34 -14.61 1.52
CA ILE A 108 -2.93 -14.04 0.24
C ILE A 108 -2.69 -15.16 -0.78
N ASN A 109 -1.98 -16.21 -0.38
CA ASN A 109 -1.72 -17.36 -1.27
C ASN A 109 -3.01 -18.02 -1.72
N LYS A 110 -3.96 -18.16 -0.80
CA LYS A 110 -5.27 -18.75 -1.10
C LYS A 110 -6.05 -17.91 -2.11
N VAL A 111 -6.06 -16.60 -1.92
CA VAL A 111 -6.83 -15.67 -2.76
C VAL A 111 -6.21 -15.52 -4.14
N THR A 112 -4.89 -15.41 -4.21
CA THR A 112 -4.19 -15.15 -5.47
C THR A 112 -3.77 -16.40 -6.22
N GLY A 113 -3.69 -17.54 -5.53
CA GLY A 113 -3.12 -18.75 -6.11
C GLY A 113 -1.60 -18.70 -6.24
N ASN A 114 -0.99 -17.61 -5.81
CA ASN A 114 0.46 -17.46 -5.84
C ASN A 114 1.05 -17.81 -4.47
N ARG A 115 2.33 -18.14 -4.46
CA ARG A 115 3.03 -18.52 -3.26
C ARG A 115 4.01 -17.43 -2.85
N LEU A 116 3.84 -16.93 -1.64
CA LEU A 116 4.73 -15.92 -1.08
C LEU A 116 5.77 -16.55 -0.16
#